data_a17937d3b4fda5c725f59c4750e9f29e
#
_entry.id   a17937d3b4fda5c725f59c4750e9f29e
#
_cell.length_a   1.000
_cell.length_b   1.000
_cell.length_c   1.000
_cell.angle_alpha   90.00
_cell.angle_beta   90.00
_cell.angle_gamma   90.00
#
_symmetry.space_group_name_H-M   'P 1'
#
loop_
_entity.id
_entity.type
_entity.pdbx_description
1 polymer ?
#
loop_
_entity_poly.entity_id
_entity_poly.type
_entity_poly.pdbx_seq_one_letter_code
_entity_poly.pdbx_strand_id
1 'polypeptide(L)'
;MFYIIYFFLYLFSLLPFFILYGLSNVVCFLLYHVFKYRREVVMQNLATAFPNKSIQEITIISKQFYLHLTDSFVETIKMLSLSKKAFLRRVKMDTAVSAKLQSGGKSITYYLCHQFSWEYGNWITGIQSPVTFIVVYLELTNAAMEKIFLKIRGRMGTELLSAYHLPAKMKALASRQYSIALAADQSPGNPSSAYWLNFFGKATPFASGAEKSAQRSGNAVIFINIVKTGRGRYRFEENLITENASELKSGELTKHYRDFLEQCINEQPSNYLWSHRRWKTPYTAQFKKRWIDDVPAPLSENIN
;
A
#
# COMPACT_ATOMS: atom_id res chain seq x y z
N MET A 1 1.41 11.95 -27.20
CA MET A 1 0.63 10.91 -26.49
C MET A 1 0.21 11.36 -25.08
N PHE A 2 1.11 11.86 -24.21
CA PHE A 2 0.75 12.33 -22.85
C PHE A 2 -0.42 13.34 -22.85
N TYR A 3 -0.36 14.43 -23.61
CA TYR A 3 -1.40 15.48 -23.62
C TYR A 3 -2.78 14.95 -24.05
N ILE A 4 -2.82 14.01 -25.00
CA ILE A 4 -4.07 13.41 -25.49
C ILE A 4 -4.69 12.55 -24.38
N ILE A 5 -3.91 11.65 -23.77
CA ILE A 5 -4.40 10.77 -22.67
C ILE A 5 -4.83 11.64 -21.49
N TYR A 6 -4.01 12.63 -21.12
CA TYR A 6 -4.32 13.54 -20.01
C TYR A 6 -5.62 14.31 -20.26
N PHE A 7 -5.84 14.82 -21.48
CA PHE A 7 -7.06 15.54 -21.84
C PHE A 7 -8.31 14.68 -21.63
N PHE A 8 -8.32 13.46 -22.15
CA PHE A 8 -9.46 12.56 -21.99
C PHE A 8 -9.67 12.14 -20.54
N LEU A 9 -8.62 11.82 -19.82
CA LEU A 9 -8.71 11.48 -18.39
C LEU A 9 -9.18 12.68 -17.56
N TYR A 10 -8.76 13.90 -17.91
CA TYR A 10 -9.22 15.09 -17.23
C TYR A 10 -10.70 15.33 -17.48
N LEU A 11 -11.18 15.25 -18.73
CA LEU A 11 -12.61 15.35 -19.04
C LEU A 11 -13.43 14.27 -18.30
N PHE A 12 -12.94 13.04 -18.32
CA PHE A 12 -13.54 11.95 -17.56
C PHE A 12 -13.61 12.27 -16.05
N SER A 13 -12.57 12.86 -15.51
CA SER A 13 -12.51 13.25 -14.10
C SER A 13 -13.51 14.34 -13.71
N LEU A 14 -14.04 15.11 -14.66
CA LEU A 14 -15.07 16.13 -14.38
C LEU A 14 -16.43 15.52 -14.06
N LEU A 15 -16.70 14.30 -14.54
CA LEU A 15 -17.96 13.61 -14.28
C LEU A 15 -18.24 13.49 -12.77
N PRO A 16 -19.50 13.63 -12.35
CA PRO A 16 -19.86 13.43 -10.95
C PRO A 16 -19.66 11.97 -10.51
N PHE A 17 -19.43 11.78 -9.20
CA PHE A 17 -19.09 10.45 -8.67
C PHE A 17 -20.11 9.37 -8.97
N PHE A 18 -21.40 9.68 -9.02
CA PHE A 18 -22.42 8.66 -9.31
C PHE A 18 -22.28 8.08 -10.72
N ILE A 19 -21.92 8.92 -11.72
CA ILE A 19 -21.64 8.45 -13.09
C ILE A 19 -20.34 7.61 -13.09
N LEU A 20 -19.28 8.10 -12.45
CA LEU A 20 -18.00 7.36 -12.35
C LEU A 20 -18.21 5.99 -11.71
N TYR A 21 -19.01 5.88 -10.66
CA TYR A 21 -19.32 4.61 -10.03
C TYR A 21 -20.23 3.72 -10.86
N GLY A 22 -21.13 4.29 -11.67
CA GLY A 22 -21.89 3.54 -12.69
C GLY A 22 -20.95 2.88 -13.71
N LEU A 23 -19.99 3.65 -14.23
CA LEU A 23 -18.95 3.14 -15.14
C LEU A 23 -18.05 2.11 -14.45
N SER A 24 -17.66 2.36 -13.19
CA SER A 24 -16.90 1.40 -12.38
C SER A 24 -17.61 0.05 -12.27
N ASN A 25 -18.94 0.03 -12.07
CA ASN A 25 -19.71 -1.22 -12.02
C ASN A 25 -19.63 -1.99 -13.36
N VAL A 26 -19.74 -1.28 -14.49
CA VAL A 26 -19.60 -1.90 -15.82
C VAL A 26 -18.20 -2.49 -16.01
N VAL A 27 -17.15 -1.73 -15.67
CA VAL A 27 -15.77 -2.20 -15.74
C VAL A 27 -15.54 -3.39 -14.80
N CYS A 28 -16.09 -3.35 -13.59
CA CYS A 28 -16.06 -4.46 -12.63
C CYS A 28 -16.68 -5.73 -13.23
N PHE A 29 -17.85 -5.62 -13.82
CA PHE A 29 -18.53 -6.74 -14.51
C PHE A 29 -17.65 -7.33 -15.62
N LEU A 30 -17.09 -6.48 -16.47
CA LEU A 30 -16.20 -6.91 -17.56
C LEU A 30 -14.93 -7.59 -17.03
N LEU A 31 -14.26 -7.01 -16.05
CA LEU A 31 -13.04 -7.58 -15.45
C LEU A 31 -13.31 -8.93 -14.77
N TYR A 32 -14.44 -9.05 -14.07
CA TYR A 32 -14.74 -10.26 -13.32
C TYR A 32 -15.31 -11.39 -14.19
N HIS A 33 -16.27 -11.08 -15.08
CA HIS A 33 -17.03 -12.07 -15.81
C HIS A 33 -16.49 -12.35 -17.21
N VAL A 34 -16.07 -11.30 -17.95
CA VAL A 34 -15.65 -11.41 -19.34
C VAL A 34 -14.15 -11.67 -19.43
N PHE A 35 -13.33 -10.72 -18.97
CA PHE A 35 -11.86 -10.82 -19.08
C PHE A 35 -11.25 -11.73 -18.02
N LYS A 36 -11.95 -12.02 -16.93
CA LYS A 36 -11.47 -12.84 -15.79
C LYS A 36 -10.08 -12.41 -15.31
N TYR A 37 -9.83 -11.07 -15.29
CA TYR A 37 -8.52 -10.48 -15.01
C TYR A 37 -7.94 -11.01 -13.70
N ARG A 38 -6.89 -11.82 -13.78
CA ARG A 38 -6.19 -12.44 -12.64
C ARG A 38 -7.12 -13.16 -11.64
N ARG A 39 -8.28 -13.64 -12.09
CA ARG A 39 -9.30 -14.23 -11.20
C ARG A 39 -8.77 -15.44 -10.43
N GLU A 40 -8.00 -16.30 -11.07
CA GLU A 40 -7.36 -17.45 -10.42
C GLU A 40 -6.41 -17.01 -9.31
N VAL A 41 -5.57 -15.99 -9.56
CA VAL A 41 -4.64 -15.43 -8.57
C VAL A 41 -5.41 -14.89 -7.36
N VAL A 42 -6.50 -14.14 -7.60
CA VAL A 42 -7.35 -13.59 -6.52
C VAL A 42 -7.97 -14.72 -5.70
N MET A 43 -8.55 -15.73 -6.35
CA MET A 43 -9.18 -16.86 -5.65
C MET A 43 -8.18 -17.68 -4.86
N GLN A 44 -6.99 -17.97 -5.43
CA GLN A 44 -5.91 -18.69 -4.74
C GLN A 44 -5.38 -17.91 -3.53
N ASN A 45 -5.15 -16.62 -3.68
CA ASN A 45 -4.69 -15.77 -2.58
C ASN A 45 -5.71 -15.72 -1.44
N LEU A 46 -7.00 -15.55 -1.77
CA LEU A 46 -8.08 -15.55 -0.77
C LEU A 46 -8.22 -16.90 -0.08
N ALA A 47 -8.15 -18.01 -0.81
CA ALA A 47 -8.19 -19.35 -0.24
C ALA A 47 -6.97 -19.63 0.67
N THR A 48 -5.81 -19.10 0.33
CA THR A 48 -4.60 -19.16 1.19
C THR A 48 -4.79 -18.36 2.48
N ALA A 49 -5.30 -17.12 2.37
CA ALA A 49 -5.48 -16.26 3.54
C ALA A 49 -6.64 -16.70 4.44
N PHE A 50 -7.66 -17.33 3.88
CA PHE A 50 -8.89 -17.69 4.59
C PHE A 50 -9.25 -19.17 4.37
N PRO A 51 -8.43 -20.12 4.84
CA PRO A 51 -8.61 -21.56 4.56
C PRO A 51 -9.91 -22.14 5.14
N ASN A 52 -10.47 -21.48 6.16
CA ASN A 52 -11.69 -21.92 6.84
C ASN A 52 -12.98 -21.34 6.19
N LYS A 53 -12.86 -20.47 5.18
CA LYS A 53 -14.02 -19.92 4.49
C LYS A 53 -14.45 -20.82 3.34
N SER A 54 -15.77 -20.94 3.19
CA SER A 54 -16.38 -21.66 2.06
C SER A 54 -16.04 -20.99 0.72
N ILE A 55 -16.15 -21.74 -0.36
CA ILE A 55 -15.95 -21.20 -1.71
C ILE A 55 -16.96 -20.08 -2.04
N GLN A 56 -18.15 -20.14 -1.44
CA GLN A 56 -19.16 -19.10 -1.58
C GLN A 56 -18.71 -17.78 -0.92
N GLU A 57 -18.21 -17.84 0.32
CA GLU A 57 -17.66 -16.66 1.03
C GLU A 57 -16.47 -16.07 0.30
N ILE A 58 -15.52 -16.90 -0.15
CA ILE A 58 -14.37 -16.48 -0.96
C ILE A 58 -14.83 -15.78 -2.24
N THR A 59 -15.87 -16.32 -2.90
CA THR A 59 -16.44 -15.73 -4.11
C THR A 59 -17.06 -14.35 -3.83
N ILE A 60 -17.74 -14.18 -2.70
CA ILE A 60 -18.32 -12.88 -2.30
C ILE A 60 -17.21 -11.86 -2.06
N ILE A 61 -16.17 -12.22 -1.28
CA ILE A 61 -15.02 -11.35 -1.04
C ILE A 61 -14.31 -10.97 -2.36
N SER A 62 -14.14 -11.96 -3.25
CA SER A 62 -13.54 -11.72 -4.57
C SER A 62 -14.35 -10.70 -5.39
N LYS A 63 -15.67 -10.82 -5.46
CA LYS A 63 -16.53 -9.85 -6.19
C LYS A 63 -16.41 -8.45 -5.59
N GLN A 64 -16.44 -8.33 -4.27
CA GLN A 64 -16.24 -7.06 -3.58
C GLN A 64 -14.85 -6.46 -3.84
N PHE A 65 -13.79 -7.30 -3.86
CA PHE A 65 -12.45 -6.88 -4.24
C PHE A 65 -12.41 -6.24 -5.64
N TYR A 66 -13.04 -6.86 -6.65
CA TYR A 66 -13.07 -6.27 -8.01
C TYR A 66 -13.82 -4.94 -8.06
N LEU A 67 -14.89 -4.81 -7.28
CA LEU A 67 -15.60 -3.54 -7.15
C LEU A 67 -14.70 -2.47 -6.51
N HIS A 68 -13.99 -2.81 -5.44
CA HIS A 68 -13.04 -1.89 -4.79
C HIS A 68 -11.88 -1.52 -5.72
N LEU A 69 -11.37 -2.48 -6.49
CA LEU A 69 -10.31 -2.25 -7.48
C LEU A 69 -10.74 -1.23 -8.53
N THR A 70 -11.92 -1.43 -9.14
CA THR A 70 -12.42 -0.53 -10.18
C THR A 70 -12.83 0.84 -9.63
N ASP A 71 -13.41 0.89 -8.42
CA ASP A 71 -13.67 2.14 -7.71
C ASP A 71 -12.38 2.92 -7.46
N SER A 72 -11.32 2.26 -6.99
CA SER A 72 -10.02 2.90 -6.76
C SER A 72 -9.42 3.53 -8.03
N PHE A 73 -9.60 2.89 -9.19
CA PHE A 73 -9.16 3.48 -10.46
C PHE A 73 -9.93 4.75 -10.82
N VAL A 74 -11.26 4.73 -10.76
CA VAL A 74 -12.06 5.92 -11.08
C VAL A 74 -11.87 7.04 -10.06
N GLU A 75 -11.65 6.70 -8.80
CA GLU A 75 -11.33 7.64 -7.72
C GLU A 75 -9.96 8.29 -7.95
N THR A 76 -8.95 7.53 -8.38
CA THR A 76 -7.63 8.06 -8.75
C THR A 76 -7.71 9.01 -9.94
N ILE A 77 -8.46 8.65 -10.98
CA ILE A 77 -8.68 9.55 -12.12
C ILE A 77 -9.42 10.82 -11.66
N LYS A 78 -10.42 10.67 -10.79
CA LYS A 78 -11.15 11.82 -10.21
C LYS A 78 -10.25 12.82 -9.49
N MET A 79 -9.14 12.38 -8.92
CA MET A 79 -8.16 13.27 -8.28
C MET A 79 -7.60 14.34 -9.23
N LEU A 80 -7.66 14.15 -10.55
CA LEU A 80 -7.24 15.17 -11.52
C LEU A 80 -8.04 16.47 -11.40
N SER A 81 -9.34 16.40 -11.08
CA SER A 81 -10.24 17.56 -10.98
C SER A 81 -10.80 17.78 -9.57
N LEU A 82 -10.62 16.83 -8.64
CA LEU A 82 -11.18 16.90 -7.30
C LEU A 82 -10.57 18.04 -6.49
N SER A 83 -11.40 18.94 -5.94
CA SER A 83 -10.92 20.01 -5.07
C SER A 83 -10.53 19.50 -3.67
N LYS A 84 -9.59 20.18 -3.01
CA LYS A 84 -9.19 19.87 -1.62
C LYS A 84 -10.41 19.82 -0.67
N LYS A 85 -11.34 20.79 -0.78
CA LYS A 85 -12.57 20.81 0.04
C LYS A 85 -13.45 19.60 -0.19
N ALA A 86 -13.65 19.18 -1.45
CA ALA A 86 -14.47 18.02 -1.78
C ALA A 86 -13.80 16.70 -1.35
N PHE A 87 -12.46 16.63 -1.43
CA PHE A 87 -11.67 15.51 -0.95
C PHE A 87 -11.79 15.34 0.56
N LEU A 88 -11.58 16.40 1.36
CA LEU A 88 -11.63 16.36 2.82
C LEU A 88 -13.03 16.02 3.39
N ARG A 89 -14.09 16.10 2.59
CA ARG A 89 -15.42 15.60 2.98
C ARG A 89 -15.54 14.08 2.87
N ARG A 90 -14.65 13.43 2.13
CA ARG A 90 -14.65 11.99 1.85
C ARG A 90 -13.60 11.22 2.62
N VAL A 91 -12.51 11.90 2.97
CA VAL A 91 -11.35 11.28 3.60
C VAL A 91 -11.09 11.93 4.92
N LYS A 92 -10.94 11.11 5.97
CA LYS A 92 -10.61 11.52 7.32
C LYS A 92 -9.32 10.85 7.77
N MET A 93 -8.52 11.55 8.52
CA MET A 93 -7.34 11.04 9.21
C MET A 93 -7.21 11.79 10.53
N ASP A 94 -7.09 11.06 11.62
CA ASP A 94 -6.69 11.63 12.89
C ASP A 94 -5.16 11.63 12.95
N THR A 95 -4.56 12.80 13.08
CA THR A 95 -3.11 12.99 13.06
C THR A 95 -2.55 13.34 14.44
N ALA A 96 -3.28 13.07 15.53
CA ALA A 96 -2.84 13.41 16.87
C ALA A 96 -1.47 12.81 17.22
N VAL A 97 -1.23 11.56 16.80
CA VAL A 97 0.03 10.85 17.05
C VAL A 97 1.17 11.48 16.24
N SER A 98 1.01 11.60 14.92
CA SER A 98 2.05 12.18 14.06
C SER A 98 2.30 13.65 14.38
N ALA A 99 1.28 14.45 14.68
CA ALA A 99 1.43 15.84 15.07
C ALA A 99 2.24 16.00 16.36
N LYS A 100 2.01 15.15 17.37
CA LYS A 100 2.81 15.12 18.62
C LYS A 100 4.29 14.79 18.34
N LEU A 101 4.55 13.78 17.53
CA LEU A 101 5.92 13.39 17.18
C LEU A 101 6.64 14.50 16.40
N GLN A 102 5.96 15.09 15.43
CA GLN A 102 6.51 16.16 14.60
C GLN A 102 6.77 17.45 15.39
N SER A 103 5.87 17.83 16.32
CA SER A 103 6.12 18.97 17.23
C SER A 103 7.31 18.73 18.16
N GLY A 104 7.62 17.47 18.49
CA GLY A 104 8.84 17.05 19.20
C GLY A 104 10.09 16.95 18.32
N GLY A 105 10.05 17.38 17.05
CA GLY A 105 11.18 17.38 16.13
C GLY A 105 11.46 16.03 15.46
N LYS A 106 10.61 15.01 15.65
CA LYS A 106 10.83 13.67 15.08
C LYS A 106 10.43 13.60 13.61
N SER A 107 11.26 12.97 12.80
CA SER A 107 10.90 12.50 11.46
C SER A 107 10.10 11.20 11.54
N ILE A 108 9.18 10.97 10.60
CA ILE A 108 8.28 9.82 10.62
C ILE A 108 8.45 8.96 9.36
N THR A 109 8.52 7.66 9.54
CA THR A 109 8.35 6.68 8.46
C THR A 109 6.97 6.05 8.57
N TYR A 110 6.10 6.34 7.60
CA TYR A 110 4.81 5.70 7.46
C TYR A 110 4.92 4.41 6.66
N TYR A 111 4.40 3.34 7.20
CA TYR A 111 4.21 2.09 6.47
C TYR A 111 2.75 1.96 6.09
N LEU A 112 2.51 1.78 4.79
CA LEU A 112 1.20 1.51 4.24
C LEU A 112 1.19 0.12 3.61
N CYS A 113 0.00 -0.41 3.42
CA CYS A 113 -0.21 -1.57 2.56
C CYS A 113 -1.10 -1.17 1.36
N HIS A 114 -1.17 -2.04 0.36
CA HIS A 114 -2.00 -1.80 -0.82
C HIS A 114 -3.48 -2.08 -0.52
N GLN A 115 -4.03 -1.43 0.54
CA GLN A 115 -5.46 -1.30 0.74
C GLN A 115 -6.02 -0.21 -0.19
N PHE A 116 -7.28 -0.34 -0.64
CA PHE A 116 -7.92 0.68 -1.47
C PHE A 116 -8.41 1.85 -0.59
N SER A 117 -8.22 3.11 -0.88
CA SER A 117 -7.57 3.76 -2.01
C SER A 117 -6.27 4.42 -1.53
N TRP A 118 -5.13 3.77 -1.65
CA TRP A 118 -3.84 4.27 -1.13
C TRP A 118 -3.43 5.63 -1.74
N GLU A 119 -3.88 5.98 -2.95
CA GLU A 119 -3.61 7.30 -3.53
C GLU A 119 -4.27 8.42 -2.71
N TYR A 120 -5.39 8.14 -2.04
CA TYR A 120 -6.00 9.09 -1.11
C TYR A 120 -5.14 9.27 0.15
N GLY A 121 -4.40 8.23 0.57
CA GLY A 121 -3.42 8.31 1.66
C GLY A 121 -2.32 9.32 1.37
N ASN A 122 -1.81 9.32 0.13
CA ASN A 122 -0.84 10.32 -0.29
C ASN A 122 -1.37 11.75 -0.09
N TRP A 123 -2.59 12.04 -0.56
CA TRP A 123 -3.15 13.38 -0.45
C TRP A 123 -3.49 13.78 0.99
N ILE A 124 -4.13 12.89 1.77
CA ILE A 124 -4.52 13.27 3.13
C ILE A 124 -3.31 13.54 4.01
N THR A 125 -2.26 12.73 3.91
CA THR A 125 -1.02 12.93 4.65
C THR A 125 -0.29 14.18 4.17
N GLY A 126 -0.18 14.40 2.85
CA GLY A 126 0.45 15.61 2.31
C GLY A 126 -0.27 16.91 2.66
N ILE A 127 -1.62 16.87 2.80
CA ILE A 127 -2.42 18.03 3.22
C ILE A 127 -2.23 18.36 4.70
N GLN A 128 -2.05 17.34 5.54
CA GLN A 128 -2.05 17.46 7.00
C GLN A 128 -0.65 17.53 7.61
N SER A 129 0.39 17.05 6.88
CA SER A 129 1.76 17.08 7.38
C SER A 129 2.30 18.52 7.49
N PRO A 130 2.81 18.95 8.65
CA PRO A 130 3.46 20.25 8.81
C PRO A 130 4.90 20.25 8.26
N VAL A 131 5.45 19.10 7.95
CA VAL A 131 6.81 18.91 7.40
C VAL A 131 6.76 18.36 5.99
N THR A 132 7.89 18.38 5.27
CA THR A 132 7.96 17.78 3.95
C THR A 132 7.51 16.32 3.99
N PHE A 133 6.46 16.01 3.25
CA PHE A 133 5.96 14.64 3.10
C PHE A 133 6.43 14.06 1.78
N ILE A 134 7.07 12.90 1.85
CA ILE A 134 7.73 12.22 0.74
C ILE A 134 7.05 10.87 0.53
N VAL A 135 6.69 10.54 -0.71
CA VAL A 135 6.19 9.21 -1.07
C VAL A 135 7.20 8.51 -1.97
N VAL A 136 7.64 7.33 -1.54
CA VAL A 136 8.51 6.47 -2.33
C VAL A 136 7.68 5.66 -3.31
N TYR A 137 8.03 5.67 -4.58
CA TYR A 137 7.31 4.96 -5.62
C TYR A 137 8.25 4.24 -6.59
N LEU A 138 7.73 3.21 -7.28
CA LEU A 138 8.38 2.56 -8.41
C LEU A 138 7.91 3.22 -9.72
N GLU A 139 8.86 3.56 -10.57
CA GLU A 139 8.58 4.17 -11.88
C GLU A 139 7.76 3.23 -12.76
N LEU A 140 6.79 3.79 -13.47
CA LEU A 140 5.97 3.05 -14.41
C LEU A 140 6.68 2.95 -15.76
N THR A 141 6.57 1.80 -16.41
CA THR A 141 7.16 1.57 -17.73
C THR A 141 6.56 2.48 -18.82
N ASN A 142 5.30 2.86 -18.69
CA ASN A 142 4.64 3.77 -19.61
C ASN A 142 4.87 5.23 -19.18
N ALA A 143 5.75 5.95 -19.89
CA ALA A 143 6.13 7.33 -19.58
C ALA A 143 4.95 8.33 -19.57
N ALA A 144 3.87 8.10 -20.31
CA ALA A 144 2.70 8.98 -20.29
C ALA A 144 1.89 8.77 -19.01
N MET A 145 1.68 7.52 -18.60
CA MET A 145 1.02 7.18 -17.33
C MET A 145 1.86 7.65 -16.15
N GLU A 146 3.17 7.46 -16.19
CA GLU A 146 4.10 7.95 -15.17
C GLU A 146 3.88 9.45 -14.91
N LYS A 147 3.92 10.28 -15.96
CA LYS A 147 3.68 11.72 -15.85
C LYS A 147 2.30 12.07 -15.28
N ILE A 148 1.27 11.28 -15.60
CA ILE A 148 -0.09 11.48 -15.08
C ILE A 148 -0.11 11.18 -13.58
N PHE A 149 0.45 10.04 -13.14
CA PHE A 149 0.50 9.68 -11.72
C PHE A 149 1.34 10.66 -10.91
N LEU A 150 2.49 11.10 -11.42
CA LEU A 150 3.31 12.13 -10.77
C LEU A 150 2.51 13.43 -10.58
N LYS A 151 1.74 13.85 -11.61
CA LYS A 151 0.89 15.03 -11.50
C LYS A 151 -0.25 14.86 -10.48
N ILE A 152 -0.89 13.68 -10.43
CA ILE A 152 -1.91 13.39 -9.43
C ILE A 152 -1.31 13.41 -8.03
N ARG A 153 -0.24 12.68 -7.81
CA ARG A 153 0.39 12.48 -6.49
C ARG A 153 0.99 13.77 -5.93
N GLY A 154 1.66 14.59 -6.78
CA GLY A 154 2.29 15.85 -6.34
C GLY A 154 1.31 17.02 -6.13
N ARG A 155 0.04 16.87 -6.51
CA ARG A 155 -0.93 17.99 -6.54
C ARG A 155 -1.23 18.61 -5.18
N MET A 156 -1.05 17.88 -4.09
CA MET A 156 -1.31 18.36 -2.72
C MET A 156 -0.02 18.58 -1.89
N GLY A 157 1.11 18.83 -2.57
CA GLY A 157 2.36 19.20 -1.92
C GLY A 157 3.29 18.04 -1.56
N THR A 158 2.94 16.81 -1.95
CA THR A 158 3.80 15.63 -1.72
C THR A 158 5.04 15.70 -2.61
N GLU A 159 6.21 15.49 -2.02
CA GLU A 159 7.46 15.24 -2.75
C GLU A 159 7.50 13.76 -3.17
N LEU A 160 7.74 13.51 -4.46
CA LEU A 160 7.76 12.15 -5.01
C LEU A 160 9.19 11.70 -5.20
N LEU A 161 9.53 10.53 -4.67
CA LEU A 161 10.88 9.98 -4.71
C LEU A 161 10.87 8.59 -5.34
N SER A 162 11.57 8.46 -6.48
CA SER A 162 11.80 7.15 -7.08
C SER A 162 12.59 6.25 -6.13
N ALA A 163 12.15 5.01 -5.97
CA ALA A 163 12.82 4.02 -5.13
C ALA A 163 14.28 3.77 -5.53
N TYR A 164 14.62 3.98 -6.80
CA TYR A 164 16.00 3.87 -7.30
C TYR A 164 16.93 4.96 -6.75
N HIS A 165 16.39 6.12 -6.38
CA HIS A 165 17.14 7.27 -5.85
C HIS A 165 17.04 7.41 -4.34
N LEU A 166 16.31 6.50 -3.66
CA LEU A 166 16.07 6.56 -2.22
C LEU A 166 17.36 6.65 -1.38
N PRO A 167 18.42 5.84 -1.59
CA PRO A 167 19.60 5.89 -0.74
C PRO A 167 20.33 7.24 -0.76
N ALA A 168 20.44 7.85 -1.96
CA ALA A 168 21.10 9.16 -2.12
C ALA A 168 20.27 10.27 -1.47
N LYS A 169 18.94 10.24 -1.64
CA LYS A 169 18.04 11.24 -1.07
C LYS A 169 17.98 11.16 0.45
N MET A 170 17.98 9.96 1.04
CA MET A 170 17.99 9.78 2.50
C MET A 170 19.17 10.45 3.16
N LYS A 171 20.35 10.42 2.53
CA LYS A 171 21.53 11.16 3.02
C LYS A 171 21.28 12.68 3.06
N ALA A 172 20.64 13.24 2.03
CA ALA A 172 20.31 14.66 1.98
C ALA A 172 19.20 15.07 2.96
N LEU A 173 18.33 14.13 3.36
CA LEU A 173 17.25 14.37 4.32
C LEU A 173 17.73 14.35 5.80
N ALA A 174 18.92 13.81 6.09
CA ALA A 174 19.43 13.64 7.44
C ALA A 174 19.55 14.97 8.23
N SER A 175 19.63 16.12 7.54
CA SER A 175 19.77 17.45 8.16
C SER A 175 18.46 18.18 8.39
N ARG A 176 17.33 17.61 8.03
CA ARG A 176 15.99 18.25 8.20
C ARG A 176 14.93 17.27 8.67
N GLN A 177 13.90 17.79 9.29
CA GLN A 177 12.73 17.00 9.65
C GLN A 177 11.88 16.70 8.40
N TYR A 178 11.40 15.46 8.28
CA TYR A 178 10.56 15.00 7.17
C TYR A 178 9.63 13.86 7.60
N SER A 179 8.67 13.57 6.75
CA SER A 179 7.89 12.34 6.81
C SER A 179 8.01 11.59 5.48
N ILE A 180 8.19 10.28 5.53
CA ILE A 180 8.33 9.44 4.34
C ILE A 180 7.36 8.27 4.40
N ALA A 181 6.67 8.00 3.31
CA ALA A 181 5.74 6.88 3.19
C ALA A 181 6.23 5.85 2.18
N LEU A 182 6.08 4.59 2.53
CA LEU A 182 6.41 3.46 1.69
C LEU A 182 5.46 2.29 1.95
N ALA A 183 5.25 1.45 0.93
CA ALA A 183 4.50 0.22 1.02
C ALA A 183 5.46 -0.98 0.91
N ALA A 184 5.38 -1.92 1.85
CA ALA A 184 6.30 -3.05 1.94
C ALA A 184 5.60 -4.43 1.91
N ASP A 185 4.32 -4.46 1.53
CA ASP A 185 3.45 -5.66 1.54
C ASP A 185 3.56 -6.51 0.27
N GLN A 186 4.22 -6.04 -0.77
CA GLN A 186 4.38 -6.79 -2.00
C GLN A 186 5.61 -7.71 -1.97
N SER A 187 5.61 -8.71 -2.86
CA SER A 187 6.76 -9.63 -3.00
C SER A 187 8.00 -8.86 -3.43
N PRO A 188 9.13 -9.01 -2.69
CA PRO A 188 10.37 -8.35 -3.04
C PRO A 188 10.93 -8.85 -4.38
N GLY A 189 11.63 -7.96 -5.11
CA GLY A 189 12.31 -8.33 -6.35
C GLY A 189 13.45 -9.34 -6.14
N ASN A 190 14.13 -9.28 -4.98
CA ASN A 190 15.17 -10.23 -4.60
C ASN A 190 14.81 -10.95 -3.28
N PRO A 191 14.24 -12.15 -3.33
CA PRO A 191 13.89 -12.94 -2.15
C PRO A 191 15.08 -13.34 -1.26
N SER A 192 16.30 -13.40 -1.81
CA SER A 192 17.50 -13.77 -1.06
C SER A 192 17.96 -12.68 -0.08
N SER A 193 17.57 -11.42 -0.31
CA SER A 193 17.83 -10.30 0.59
C SER A 193 16.67 -9.96 1.52
N ALA A 194 15.54 -10.65 1.35
CA ALA A 194 14.31 -10.44 2.11
C ALA A 194 14.38 -11.09 3.51
N TYR A 195 13.52 -10.65 4.41
CA TYR A 195 13.15 -11.43 5.59
C TYR A 195 12.05 -12.40 5.22
N TRP A 196 12.12 -13.62 5.76
CA TRP A 196 11.12 -14.65 5.55
C TRP A 196 10.40 -14.93 6.87
N LEU A 197 9.09 -14.95 6.82
CA LEU A 197 8.23 -15.22 7.96
C LEU A 197 6.89 -15.79 7.49
N ASN A 198 6.14 -16.31 8.44
CA ASN A 198 4.79 -16.82 8.18
C ASN A 198 3.83 -15.64 7.92
N PHE A 199 3.02 -15.76 6.89
CA PHE A 199 1.96 -14.80 6.54
C PHE A 199 0.74 -15.59 6.06
N PHE A 200 -0.34 -15.54 6.83
CA PHE A 200 -1.50 -16.39 6.62
C PHE A 200 -1.17 -17.89 6.48
N GLY A 201 -0.36 -18.41 7.39
CA GLY A 201 0.02 -19.83 7.40
C GLY A 201 1.03 -20.23 6.32
N LYS A 202 1.55 -19.30 5.51
CA LYS A 202 2.48 -19.60 4.42
C LYS A 202 3.78 -18.82 4.52
N ALA A 203 4.91 -19.50 4.34
CA ALA A 203 6.23 -18.84 4.31
C ALA A 203 6.29 -17.78 3.21
N THR A 204 6.62 -16.56 3.57
CA THR A 204 6.46 -15.40 2.69
C THR A 204 7.63 -14.42 2.85
N PRO A 205 8.23 -13.95 1.74
CA PRO A 205 9.30 -12.95 1.81
C PRO A 205 8.73 -11.54 1.97
N PHE A 206 9.36 -10.75 2.86
CA PHE A 206 9.12 -9.32 3.06
C PHE A 206 10.39 -8.53 2.76
N ALA A 207 10.25 -7.39 2.09
CA ALA A 207 11.39 -6.55 1.75
C ALA A 207 12.03 -5.96 3.01
N SER A 208 13.31 -6.30 3.28
CA SER A 208 14.04 -5.79 4.45
C SER A 208 14.50 -4.33 4.32
N GLY A 209 14.40 -3.74 3.12
CA GLY A 209 14.92 -2.39 2.85
C GLY A 209 14.21 -1.29 3.62
N ALA A 210 12.90 -1.41 3.78
CA ALA A 210 12.08 -0.46 4.52
C ALA A 210 12.50 -0.38 6.00
N GLU A 211 12.61 -1.53 6.67
CA GLU A 211 13.07 -1.63 8.06
C GLU A 211 14.48 -1.07 8.22
N LYS A 212 15.43 -1.52 7.40
CA LYS A 212 16.81 -1.03 7.44
C LYS A 212 16.91 0.48 7.23
N SER A 213 16.05 1.05 6.40
CA SER A 213 15.99 2.50 6.19
C SER A 213 15.50 3.22 7.44
N ALA A 214 14.40 2.76 8.05
CA ALA A 214 13.86 3.32 9.27
C ALA A 214 14.84 3.23 10.44
N GLN A 215 15.49 2.06 10.64
CA GLN A 215 16.48 1.86 11.69
C GLN A 215 17.70 2.78 11.54
N ARG A 216 18.21 2.96 10.30
CA ARG A 216 19.36 3.85 10.04
C ARG A 216 19.06 5.31 10.30
N SER A 217 17.83 5.74 10.04
CA SER A 217 17.42 7.13 10.25
C SER A 217 16.95 7.42 11.68
N GLY A 218 16.67 6.38 12.48
CA GLY A 218 16.09 6.54 13.83
C GLY A 218 14.70 7.18 13.83
N ASN A 219 13.98 7.15 12.70
CA ASN A 219 12.66 7.75 12.59
C ASN A 219 11.65 7.06 13.51
N ALA A 220 10.66 7.82 13.96
CA ALA A 220 9.43 7.20 14.48
C ALA A 220 8.73 6.42 13.36
N VAL A 221 8.10 5.30 13.70
CA VAL A 221 7.38 4.47 12.73
C VAL A 221 5.91 4.41 13.08
N ILE A 222 5.08 4.74 12.10
CA ILE A 222 3.62 4.66 12.17
C ILE A 222 3.12 3.74 11.05
N PHE A 223 2.29 2.77 11.39
CA PHE A 223 1.56 1.97 10.41
C PHE A 223 0.18 2.59 10.16
N ILE A 224 -0.22 2.65 8.89
CA ILE A 224 -1.48 3.25 8.48
C ILE A 224 -2.45 2.17 8.04
N ASN A 225 -3.60 2.07 8.75
CA ASN A 225 -4.74 1.30 8.31
C ASN A 225 -5.68 2.18 7.47
N ILE A 226 -6.07 1.70 6.29
CA ILE A 226 -7.00 2.40 5.38
C ILE A 226 -8.36 1.72 5.48
N VAL A 227 -9.22 2.26 6.32
CA VAL A 227 -10.57 1.73 6.55
C VAL A 227 -11.55 2.33 5.54
N LYS A 228 -12.15 1.49 4.72
CA LYS A 228 -13.24 1.90 3.81
C LYS A 228 -14.54 2.02 4.61
N THR A 229 -15.02 3.23 4.82
CA THR A 229 -16.24 3.52 5.58
C THR A 229 -17.50 3.63 4.72
N GLY A 230 -17.31 3.60 3.40
CA GLY A 230 -18.36 3.65 2.39
C GLY A 230 -17.75 3.81 0.99
N ARG A 231 -18.59 3.78 -0.04
CA ARG A 231 -18.13 3.97 -1.40
C ARG A 231 -17.53 5.37 -1.59
N GLY A 232 -16.22 5.46 -1.87
CA GLY A 232 -15.47 6.72 -1.99
C GLY A 232 -15.29 7.46 -0.67
N ARG A 233 -15.40 6.78 0.45
CA ARG A 233 -15.19 7.35 1.78
C ARG A 233 -14.23 6.47 2.57
N TYR A 234 -13.21 7.09 3.17
CA TYR A 234 -12.14 6.39 3.86
C TYR A 234 -11.75 7.10 5.15
N ARG A 235 -11.32 6.30 6.13
CA ARG A 235 -10.66 6.76 7.34
C ARG A 235 -9.27 6.16 7.39
N PHE A 236 -8.27 7.01 7.60
CA PHE A 236 -6.88 6.63 7.77
C PHE A 236 -6.56 6.66 9.26
N GLU A 237 -6.05 5.56 9.78
CA GLU A 237 -5.79 5.35 11.20
C GLU A 237 -4.30 5.18 11.44
N GLU A 238 -3.74 6.01 12.33
CA GLU A 238 -2.34 5.96 12.73
C GLU A 238 -2.14 4.96 13.86
N ASN A 239 -1.21 4.02 13.67
CA ASN A 239 -0.79 3.05 14.68
C ASN A 239 0.69 3.26 14.97
N LEU A 240 1.03 3.88 16.10
CA LEU A 240 2.42 4.10 16.52
C LEU A 240 3.05 2.76 16.90
N ILE A 241 4.17 2.43 16.26
CA ILE A 241 4.94 1.21 16.53
C ILE A 241 6.14 1.52 17.42
N THR A 242 6.89 2.56 17.07
CA THR A 242 8.03 3.02 17.87
C THR A 242 8.27 4.51 17.63
N GLU A 243 8.77 5.17 18.64
CA GLU A 243 9.27 6.55 18.52
C GLU A 243 10.69 6.63 17.98
N ASN A 244 11.43 5.50 17.96
CA ASN A 244 12.80 5.42 17.48
C ASN A 244 13.08 4.02 16.89
N ALA A 245 13.08 3.89 15.59
CA ALA A 245 13.29 2.61 14.92
C ALA A 245 14.72 2.03 15.12
N SER A 246 15.70 2.84 15.51
CA SER A 246 17.07 2.35 15.74
C SER A 246 17.19 1.46 16.98
N GLU A 247 16.20 1.50 17.88
CA GLU A 247 16.14 0.68 19.10
C GLU A 247 15.60 -0.73 18.85
N LEU A 248 14.89 -0.94 17.72
CA LEU A 248 14.35 -2.23 17.37
C LEU A 248 15.43 -3.19 16.86
N LYS A 249 15.30 -4.48 17.21
CA LYS A 249 16.16 -5.52 16.68
C LYS A 249 15.87 -5.78 15.20
N SER A 250 16.87 -6.33 14.51
CA SER A 250 16.71 -6.71 13.09
C SER A 250 15.58 -7.73 12.90
N GLY A 251 14.65 -7.42 12.00
CA GLY A 251 13.47 -8.23 11.71
C GLY A 251 12.24 -7.92 12.59
N GLU A 252 12.41 -7.21 13.70
CA GLU A 252 11.32 -6.93 14.65
C GLU A 252 10.24 -6.02 14.03
N LEU A 253 10.64 -4.94 13.36
CA LEU A 253 9.70 -4.05 12.68
C LEU A 253 8.92 -4.79 11.57
N THR A 254 9.58 -5.70 10.86
CA THR A 254 8.93 -6.50 9.81
C THR A 254 7.94 -7.51 10.39
N LYS A 255 8.20 -8.08 11.58
CA LYS A 255 7.22 -8.92 12.29
C LYS A 255 5.99 -8.11 12.68
N HIS A 256 6.17 -6.96 13.34
CA HIS A 256 5.05 -6.07 13.67
C HIS A 256 4.23 -5.67 12.43
N TYR A 257 4.93 -5.39 11.31
CA TYR A 257 4.24 -5.04 10.07
C TYR A 257 3.44 -6.21 9.49
N ARG A 258 3.95 -7.45 9.55
CA ARG A 258 3.22 -8.65 9.14
C ARG A 258 1.95 -8.83 9.97
N ASP A 259 2.06 -8.71 11.31
CA ASP A 259 0.93 -8.88 12.22
C ASP A 259 -0.15 -7.82 11.98
N PHE A 260 0.28 -6.57 11.80
CA PHE A 260 -0.60 -5.47 11.42
C PHE A 260 -1.32 -5.71 10.08
N LEU A 261 -0.61 -6.21 9.06
CA LEU A 261 -1.21 -6.55 7.77
C LEU A 261 -2.29 -7.64 7.91
N GLU A 262 -2.00 -8.70 8.65
CA GLU A 262 -2.97 -9.77 8.89
C GLU A 262 -4.21 -9.25 9.61
N GLN A 263 -4.03 -8.38 10.60
CA GLN A 263 -5.15 -7.73 11.29
C GLN A 263 -6.00 -6.91 10.32
N CYS A 264 -5.41 -5.97 9.58
CA CYS A 264 -6.13 -5.11 8.62
C CYS A 264 -6.87 -5.91 7.54
N ILE A 265 -6.24 -6.98 7.05
CA ILE A 265 -6.84 -7.85 6.04
C ILE A 265 -8.00 -8.67 6.62
N ASN A 266 -7.88 -9.15 7.86
CA ASN A 266 -8.97 -9.87 8.53
C ASN A 266 -10.18 -8.95 8.81
N GLU A 267 -9.95 -7.69 9.17
CA GLU A 267 -11.00 -6.71 9.42
C GLU A 267 -11.77 -6.33 8.14
N GLN A 268 -11.07 -6.15 7.03
CA GLN A 268 -11.67 -5.79 5.73
C GLN A 268 -11.09 -6.66 4.59
N PRO A 269 -11.49 -7.94 4.46
CA PRO A 269 -10.88 -8.88 3.53
C PRO A 269 -10.92 -8.45 2.05
N SER A 270 -11.94 -7.71 1.62
CA SER A 270 -12.06 -7.23 0.24
C SER A 270 -11.24 -5.95 -0.04
N ASN A 271 -10.67 -5.32 1.00
CA ASN A 271 -9.97 -4.04 0.90
C ASN A 271 -8.44 -4.19 0.77
N TYR A 272 -7.96 -5.26 0.13
CA TYR A 272 -6.54 -5.53 -0.10
C TYR A 272 -6.27 -5.93 -1.56
N LEU A 273 -5.06 -5.66 -2.08
CA LEU A 273 -4.71 -5.87 -3.50
C LEU A 273 -4.47 -7.35 -3.83
N TRP A 274 -5.50 -8.18 -3.78
CA TRP A 274 -5.45 -9.62 -4.03
C TRP A 274 -4.99 -10.02 -5.43
N SER A 275 -4.99 -9.11 -6.41
CA SER A 275 -4.47 -9.39 -7.75
C SER A 275 -2.94 -9.46 -7.81
N HIS A 276 -2.22 -9.03 -6.76
CA HIS A 276 -0.78 -9.22 -6.65
C HIS A 276 -0.46 -10.69 -6.31
N ARG A 277 0.52 -11.29 -7.01
CA ARG A 277 0.98 -12.66 -6.73
C ARG A 277 1.85 -12.68 -5.47
N ARG A 278 1.22 -12.61 -4.28
CA ARG A 278 1.93 -12.47 -3.00
C ARG A 278 2.81 -13.66 -2.69
N TRP A 279 2.35 -14.86 -2.97
CA TRP A 279 3.02 -16.14 -2.69
C TRP A 279 3.65 -16.76 -3.94
N LYS A 280 4.18 -15.94 -4.86
CA LYS A 280 4.79 -16.43 -6.11
C LYS A 280 6.14 -17.14 -5.91
N THR A 281 6.83 -16.87 -4.82
CA THR A 281 8.16 -17.43 -4.55
C THR A 281 8.01 -18.51 -3.49
N PRO A 282 8.29 -19.77 -3.80
CA PRO A 282 8.29 -20.86 -2.83
C PRO A 282 9.44 -20.69 -1.83
N TYR A 283 9.22 -21.14 -0.60
CA TYR A 283 10.27 -21.19 0.41
C TYR A 283 11.17 -22.41 0.16
N THR A 284 12.48 -22.20 0.16
CA THR A 284 13.49 -23.25 -0.02
C THR A 284 14.56 -23.17 1.06
N ALA A 285 15.35 -24.23 1.23
CA ALA A 285 16.41 -24.33 2.24
C ALA A 285 17.44 -23.18 2.16
N GLN A 286 17.65 -22.61 0.97
CA GLN A 286 18.56 -21.46 0.79
C GLN A 286 18.14 -20.23 1.58
N PHE A 287 16.86 -20.07 1.93
CA PHE A 287 16.33 -18.95 2.67
C PHE A 287 16.32 -19.16 4.20
N LYS A 288 16.76 -20.32 4.70
CA LYS A 288 16.73 -20.68 6.14
C LYS A 288 17.39 -19.58 7.01
N LYS A 289 18.52 -19.04 6.58
CA LYS A 289 19.22 -17.95 7.30
C LYS A 289 18.47 -16.59 7.29
N ARG A 290 17.42 -16.49 6.51
CA ARG A 290 16.56 -15.29 6.38
C ARG A 290 15.22 -15.44 7.09
N TRP A 291 14.98 -16.61 7.68
CA TRP A 291 13.80 -16.83 8.49
C TRP A 291 13.93 -16.07 9.81
N ILE A 292 12.95 -15.23 10.10
CA ILE A 292 12.96 -14.35 11.29
C ILE A 292 11.77 -14.57 12.20
N ASP A 293 10.84 -15.47 11.82
CA ASP A 293 9.64 -15.73 12.61
C ASP A 293 9.95 -16.52 13.88
N ASP A 294 9.07 -16.40 14.88
CA ASP A 294 9.18 -17.11 16.15
C ASP A 294 8.73 -18.58 16.02
N VAL A 295 7.90 -18.89 15.02
CA VAL A 295 7.57 -20.28 14.66
C VAL A 295 8.67 -20.88 13.79
N PRO A 296 8.94 -22.20 13.88
CA PRO A 296 9.93 -22.85 13.02
C PRO A 296 9.65 -22.67 11.54
N ALA A 297 10.71 -22.51 10.76
CA ALA A 297 10.58 -22.48 9.31
C ALA A 297 9.93 -23.78 8.80
N PRO A 298 9.02 -23.72 7.80
CA PRO A 298 8.46 -24.93 7.22
C PRO A 298 9.57 -25.79 6.58
N LEU A 299 9.32 -27.08 6.48
CA LEU A 299 10.17 -27.96 5.66
C LEU A 299 10.17 -27.42 4.25
N SER A 300 11.35 -27.39 3.59
CA SER A 300 11.46 -26.86 2.23
C SER A 300 10.47 -27.59 1.31
N GLU A 301 9.63 -26.85 0.59
CA GLU A 301 8.84 -27.44 -0.49
C GLU A 301 9.83 -27.99 -1.50
N ASN A 302 9.82 -29.30 -1.71
CA ASN A 302 10.57 -29.92 -2.82
C ASN A 302 9.92 -29.40 -4.12
N ILE A 303 10.64 -28.55 -4.84
CA ILE A 303 10.25 -28.12 -6.18
C ILE A 303 10.62 -29.31 -7.08
N ASN A 304 9.66 -30.22 -7.33
CA ASN A 304 9.74 -31.19 -8.41
C ASN A 304 9.43 -30.52 -9.74
#